data_12218e7212a685d4e04131c7d6769bad
#
_entry.id   12218e7212a685d4e04131c7d6769bad
#
_cell.length_a   1.000
_cell.length_b   1.000
_cell.length_c   1.000
_cell.angle_alpha   90.00
_cell.angle_beta   90.00
_cell.angle_gamma   90.00
#
_symmetry.space_group_name_H-M   'P 1'
#
loop_
_entity.id
_entity.type
_entity.pdbx_description
1 polymer ?
#
loop_
_entity_poly.entity_id
_entity_poly.type
_entity_poly.pdbx_seq_one_letter_code
_entity_poly.pdbx_strand_id
1 'polypeptide(L)'
;GISLEGQSIDQISKNILDNFKDEKILILAPLIKEQKGEHLNLFEELKIKGFVRLNVDGRIFDIQDLPALEKNKKHNISIIVDRTSGKLENKSRIVQSIETCLAETNGLVEVVSAENSDKKKSYSTKMACSICGYSIPELEPRLFSFNSPSGACMACDGLGTKAEIDILKVVSQPEFSLNQGAIRGWDINHMYRHYLLRCVSNHYDFSLDDPFEDLPENIKKIVLEGSGNEDVDFSYTSKRGRRIEIIRPFEGVLKRILRKYQESDSSLIREDMAKFMTLKPCSSCNGTRLNEAARNVFIEDFSLPDISELTIEEAFIFFKKLKLKGAKGKIAEKIVKEIIERLNFLVDVGLNYLNLSRSAESLSGGEAQRIRLASQIGAGLVGVTYILDEPSIGLHQRDNSKLLATLKRLRDLGNTVVVVEHDQETIEAADHIIDIGPGAGVHGGDVCFSGTFNKLIKNKDSLTGEYISGKKKIEIKKNGSMDSNESIKISGCSGNNLKDVDLKLPLGKLICVTGVSGSGKSTLSLIHISEPTRPLD
;
A
#
# COMPACT_ATOMS: atom_id res chain seq x y z
N GLY A 1 23.88 4.04 0.65
CA GLY A 1 23.70 2.74 0.03
C GLY A 1 24.63 2.56 -1.15
N ILE A 2 24.96 1.30 -1.48
CA ILE A 2 25.75 0.99 -2.67
C ILE A 2 24.76 0.50 -3.73
N SER A 3 24.88 1.04 -4.96
CA SER A 3 24.11 0.56 -6.11
C SER A 3 24.51 -0.89 -6.42
N LEU A 4 23.51 -1.78 -6.51
CA LEU A 4 23.71 -3.17 -6.89
C LEU A 4 23.40 -3.32 -8.38
N GLU A 5 24.40 -3.70 -9.16
CA GLU A 5 24.24 -4.00 -10.58
C GLU A 5 24.64 -5.45 -10.84
N GLY A 6 23.76 -6.22 -11.44
CA GLY A 6 24.11 -7.55 -11.96
C GLY A 6 25.01 -7.39 -13.19
N GLN A 7 26.17 -8.01 -13.17
CA GLN A 7 27.14 -7.98 -14.27
C GLN A 7 27.03 -9.24 -15.14
N SER A 8 27.12 -9.10 -16.46
CA SER A 8 27.26 -10.28 -17.32
C SER A 8 28.64 -10.92 -17.13
N ILE A 9 28.77 -12.20 -17.47
CA ILE A 9 30.05 -12.93 -17.40
C ILE A 9 31.14 -12.20 -18.21
N ASP A 10 30.78 -11.67 -19.37
CA ASP A 10 31.71 -10.88 -20.19
C ASP A 10 32.15 -9.58 -19.51
N GLN A 11 31.23 -8.89 -18.85
CA GLN A 11 31.55 -7.68 -18.07
C GLN A 11 32.46 -8.01 -16.88
N ILE A 12 32.17 -9.12 -16.16
CA ILE A 12 33.00 -9.56 -15.03
C ILE A 12 34.41 -9.90 -15.54
N SER A 13 34.52 -10.66 -16.64
CA SER A 13 35.83 -11.01 -17.22
C SER A 13 36.62 -9.80 -17.63
N LYS A 14 36.00 -8.80 -18.28
CA LYS A 14 36.63 -7.54 -18.65
C LYS A 14 37.09 -6.77 -17.41
N ASN A 15 36.23 -6.64 -16.41
CA ASN A 15 36.56 -5.96 -15.18
C ASN A 15 37.70 -6.62 -14.40
N ILE A 16 37.82 -7.96 -14.46
CA ILE A 16 38.95 -8.69 -13.85
C ILE A 16 40.24 -8.36 -14.60
N LEU A 17 40.22 -8.39 -15.93
CA LEU A 17 41.39 -8.06 -16.77
C LEU A 17 41.86 -6.60 -16.55
N ASP A 18 40.94 -5.67 -16.42
CA ASP A 18 41.24 -4.25 -16.23
C ASP A 18 41.77 -3.97 -14.81
N ASN A 19 41.18 -4.58 -13.77
CA ASN A 19 41.52 -4.35 -12.37
C ASN A 19 42.79 -5.09 -11.91
N PHE A 20 43.09 -6.24 -12.51
CA PHE A 20 44.22 -7.12 -12.12
C PHE A 20 45.17 -7.37 -13.31
N LYS A 21 45.38 -6.33 -14.13
CA LYS A 21 46.21 -6.42 -15.32
C LYS A 21 47.62 -6.94 -14.99
N ASP A 22 48.02 -8.00 -15.69
CA ASP A 22 49.32 -8.68 -15.56
C ASP A 22 49.65 -9.28 -14.18
N GLU A 23 48.74 -9.20 -13.20
CA GLU A 23 48.91 -9.77 -11.86
C GLU A 23 48.52 -11.26 -11.83
N LYS A 24 49.18 -12.02 -10.94
CA LYS A 24 48.71 -13.36 -10.59
C LYS A 24 47.49 -13.28 -9.69
N ILE A 25 46.43 -13.96 -10.05
CA ILE A 25 45.13 -13.90 -9.37
C ILE A 25 44.64 -15.29 -8.94
N LEU A 26 43.86 -15.28 -7.86
CA LEU A 26 43.05 -16.39 -7.39
C LEU A 26 41.59 -16.08 -7.68
N ILE A 27 40.90 -16.99 -8.34
CA ILE A 27 39.46 -16.91 -8.58
C ILE A 27 38.77 -17.81 -7.56
N LEU A 28 37.93 -17.23 -6.73
CA LEU A 28 37.34 -17.85 -5.55
C LEU A 28 35.81 -17.89 -5.67
N ALA A 29 35.22 -19.00 -5.22
CA ALA A 29 33.79 -19.16 -5.04
C ALA A 29 33.45 -19.06 -3.54
N PRO A 30 32.90 -17.94 -3.03
CA PRO A 30 32.58 -17.77 -1.62
C PRO A 30 31.31 -18.57 -1.26
N LEU A 31 31.44 -19.55 -0.33
CA LEU A 31 30.32 -20.38 0.12
C LEU A 31 29.79 -19.97 1.48
N ILE A 32 30.66 -19.65 2.42
CA ILE A 32 30.33 -19.26 3.78
C ILE A 32 30.96 -17.91 4.08
N LYS A 33 30.17 -17.00 4.64
CA LYS A 33 30.62 -15.68 5.06
C LYS A 33 30.11 -15.36 6.46
N GLU A 34 31.03 -15.17 7.38
CA GLU A 34 30.76 -14.85 8.79
C GLU A 34 29.74 -15.75 9.50
N GLN A 35 29.72 -17.04 9.20
CA GLN A 35 28.82 -18.00 9.85
C GLN A 35 29.56 -18.85 10.88
N LYS A 36 28.89 -19.13 12.00
CA LYS A 36 29.39 -20.03 13.04
C LYS A 36 29.12 -21.49 12.65
N GLY A 37 30.05 -22.37 12.93
CA GLY A 37 29.88 -23.80 12.71
C GLY A 37 31.19 -24.51 12.32
N GLU A 38 31.20 -25.81 12.45
CA GLU A 38 32.34 -26.70 12.04
C GLU A 38 32.32 -26.99 10.53
N HIS A 39 31.19 -26.82 9.85
CA HIS A 39 30.96 -26.97 8.41
C HIS A 39 31.41 -28.32 7.80
N LEU A 40 31.44 -29.42 8.58
CA LEU A 40 31.92 -30.70 8.17
C LEU A 40 31.20 -31.26 6.94
N ASN A 41 29.87 -31.18 6.90
CA ASN A 41 29.06 -31.66 5.76
C ASN A 41 29.42 -30.94 4.46
N LEU A 42 29.71 -29.63 4.53
CA LEU A 42 30.14 -28.85 3.37
C LEU A 42 31.49 -29.36 2.85
N PHE A 43 32.43 -29.63 3.73
CA PHE A 43 33.75 -30.13 3.33
C PHE A 43 33.66 -31.54 2.67
N GLU A 44 32.80 -32.42 3.15
CA GLU A 44 32.55 -33.71 2.52
C GLU A 44 31.91 -33.55 1.12
N GLU A 45 30.93 -32.68 0.98
CA GLU A 45 30.31 -32.38 -0.31
C GLU A 45 31.33 -31.85 -1.33
N LEU A 46 32.21 -30.94 -0.92
CA LEU A 46 33.23 -30.35 -1.78
C LEU A 46 34.31 -31.37 -2.18
N LYS A 47 34.65 -32.34 -1.29
CA LYS A 47 35.52 -33.46 -1.61
C LYS A 47 34.92 -34.36 -2.70
N ILE A 48 33.64 -34.67 -2.58
CA ILE A 48 32.90 -35.50 -3.58
C ILE A 48 32.86 -34.78 -4.94
N LYS A 49 32.70 -33.46 -4.95
CA LYS A 49 32.72 -32.64 -6.18
C LYS A 49 34.10 -32.47 -6.80
N GLY A 50 35.17 -32.94 -6.14
CA GLY A 50 36.53 -32.96 -6.66
C GLY A 50 37.30 -31.65 -6.52
N PHE A 51 36.86 -30.74 -5.65
CA PHE A 51 37.66 -29.54 -5.34
C PHE A 51 38.87 -29.88 -4.48
N VAL A 52 39.99 -29.21 -4.76
CA VAL A 52 41.29 -29.57 -4.15
C VAL A 52 41.68 -28.58 -3.04
N ARG A 53 41.34 -27.28 -3.20
CA ARG A 53 41.82 -26.24 -2.31
C ARG A 53 40.70 -25.31 -1.86
N LEU A 54 40.76 -24.96 -0.58
CA LEU A 54 39.86 -24.00 0.05
C LEU A 54 40.64 -22.82 0.66
N ASN A 55 40.00 -21.68 0.66
CA ASN A 55 40.45 -20.55 1.47
C ASN A 55 39.54 -20.49 2.71
N VAL A 56 40.11 -20.67 3.88
CA VAL A 56 39.42 -20.64 5.17
C VAL A 56 40.03 -19.49 5.99
N ASP A 57 39.25 -18.49 6.32
CA ASP A 57 39.67 -17.30 7.11
C ASP A 57 40.95 -16.62 6.56
N GLY A 58 41.07 -16.55 5.22
CA GLY A 58 42.20 -15.95 4.53
C GLY A 58 43.42 -16.86 4.33
N ARG A 59 43.37 -18.09 4.83
CA ARG A 59 44.46 -19.08 4.65
C ARG A 59 44.03 -20.16 3.66
N ILE A 60 45.00 -20.62 2.85
CA ILE A 60 44.77 -21.64 1.84
C ILE A 60 45.13 -23.01 2.43
N PHE A 61 44.21 -23.96 2.35
CA PHE A 61 44.36 -25.33 2.78
C PHE A 61 44.02 -26.30 1.65
N ASP A 62 44.71 -27.42 1.60
CA ASP A 62 44.25 -28.56 0.80
C ASP A 62 43.06 -29.20 1.51
N ILE A 63 42.05 -29.60 0.75
CA ILE A 63 40.77 -30.11 1.31
C ILE A 63 40.96 -31.41 2.14
N GLN A 64 42.10 -32.08 1.95
CA GLN A 64 42.45 -33.28 2.72
C GLN A 64 43.06 -32.92 4.10
N ASP A 65 43.67 -31.76 4.23
CA ASP A 65 44.41 -31.33 5.42
C ASP A 65 43.73 -30.11 6.12
N LEU A 66 42.40 -30.07 6.09
CA LEU A 66 41.64 -29.00 6.73
C LEU A 66 41.74 -29.06 8.26
N PRO A 67 41.99 -27.95 8.93
CA PRO A 67 41.95 -27.90 10.38
C PRO A 67 40.49 -28.00 10.88
N ALA A 68 40.32 -28.58 12.08
CA ALA A 68 39.03 -28.56 12.75
C ALA A 68 38.62 -27.13 13.07
N LEU A 69 37.44 -26.71 12.61
CA LEU A 69 36.93 -25.36 12.83
C LEU A 69 36.21 -25.24 14.17
N GLU A 70 36.33 -24.10 14.82
CA GLU A 70 35.69 -23.82 16.10
C GLU A 70 34.19 -23.56 15.92
N LYS A 71 33.33 -24.37 16.55
CA LYS A 71 31.87 -24.29 16.44
C LYS A 71 31.27 -22.89 16.77
N ASN A 72 31.87 -22.16 17.69
CA ASN A 72 31.37 -20.88 18.20
C ASN A 72 31.99 -19.66 17.52
N LYS A 73 32.97 -19.85 16.64
CA LYS A 73 33.63 -18.80 15.88
C LYS A 73 33.00 -18.61 14.51
N LYS A 74 33.01 -17.39 14.02
CA LYS A 74 32.56 -17.07 12.66
C LYS A 74 33.69 -17.38 11.68
N HIS A 75 33.35 -18.10 10.61
CA HIS A 75 34.29 -18.51 9.57
C HIS A 75 33.88 -17.96 8.20
N ASN A 76 34.89 -17.73 7.35
CA ASN A 76 34.73 -17.41 5.94
C ASN A 76 35.36 -18.53 5.12
N ILE A 77 34.57 -19.21 4.26
CA ILE A 77 35.02 -20.34 3.49
C ILE A 77 34.73 -20.09 2.02
N SER A 78 35.78 -20.18 1.18
CA SER A 78 35.66 -20.04 -0.28
C SER A 78 36.44 -21.18 -0.99
N ILE A 79 35.90 -21.68 -2.10
CA ILE A 79 36.62 -22.59 -2.98
C ILE A 79 37.61 -21.80 -3.82
N ILE A 80 38.85 -22.28 -3.96
CA ILE A 80 39.79 -21.80 -4.97
C ILE A 80 39.52 -22.55 -6.26
N VAL A 81 38.82 -21.90 -7.20
CA VAL A 81 38.46 -22.52 -8.48
C VAL A 81 39.65 -22.51 -9.43
N ASP A 82 40.38 -21.38 -9.49
CA ASP A 82 41.53 -21.29 -10.39
C ASP A 82 42.63 -20.34 -9.87
N ARG A 83 43.85 -20.57 -10.34
CA ARG A 83 45.04 -19.71 -10.19
C ARG A 83 45.54 -19.34 -11.57
N THR A 84 45.39 -18.10 -11.96
CA THR A 84 45.76 -17.63 -13.30
C THR A 84 46.40 -16.25 -13.25
N SER A 85 46.61 -15.62 -14.38
CA SER A 85 47.03 -14.19 -14.42
C SER A 85 46.06 -13.34 -15.21
N GLY A 86 45.93 -12.07 -14.83
CA GLY A 86 45.05 -11.08 -15.47
C GLY A 86 45.54 -10.63 -16.84
N LYS A 87 45.98 -11.58 -17.68
CA LYS A 87 46.42 -11.34 -19.06
C LYS A 87 45.30 -11.66 -20.06
N LEU A 88 45.27 -10.93 -21.16
CA LEU A 88 44.26 -11.11 -22.20
C LEU A 88 44.25 -12.52 -22.79
N GLU A 89 45.43 -13.18 -22.86
CA GLU A 89 45.61 -14.56 -23.30
C GLU A 89 44.80 -15.56 -22.47
N ASN A 90 44.57 -15.25 -21.18
CA ASN A 90 43.85 -16.11 -20.25
C ASN A 90 42.34 -15.81 -20.20
N LYS A 91 41.81 -14.94 -21.07
CA LYS A 91 40.40 -14.54 -21.03
C LYS A 91 39.43 -15.72 -21.03
N SER A 92 39.63 -16.70 -21.93
CA SER A 92 38.77 -17.89 -22.03
C SER A 92 38.81 -18.74 -20.74
N ARG A 93 39.98 -18.89 -20.14
CA ARG A 93 40.17 -19.58 -18.87
C ARG A 93 39.51 -18.87 -17.71
N ILE A 94 39.63 -17.54 -17.65
CA ILE A 94 38.96 -16.71 -16.65
C ILE A 94 37.43 -16.86 -16.78
N VAL A 95 36.87 -16.81 -17.98
CA VAL A 95 35.44 -17.00 -18.23
C VAL A 95 34.96 -18.36 -17.71
N GLN A 96 35.68 -19.44 -18.05
CA GLN A 96 35.33 -20.77 -17.59
C GLN A 96 35.41 -20.91 -16.05
N SER A 97 36.40 -20.26 -15.42
CA SER A 97 36.52 -20.23 -13.97
C SER A 97 35.41 -19.44 -13.31
N ILE A 98 34.97 -18.34 -13.94
CA ILE A 98 33.80 -17.56 -13.50
C ILE A 98 32.54 -18.43 -13.56
N GLU A 99 32.28 -19.14 -14.66
CA GLU A 99 31.14 -20.04 -14.83
C GLU A 99 31.11 -21.12 -13.74
N THR A 100 32.29 -21.73 -13.46
CA THR A 100 32.41 -22.71 -12.36
C THR A 100 32.10 -22.10 -11.00
N CYS A 101 32.60 -20.87 -10.71
CA CYS A 101 32.26 -20.15 -9.48
C CYS A 101 30.78 -19.89 -9.35
N LEU A 102 30.13 -19.45 -10.45
CA LEU A 102 28.72 -19.12 -10.47
C LEU A 102 27.82 -20.35 -10.26
N ALA A 103 28.25 -21.52 -10.73
CA ALA A 103 27.55 -22.78 -10.52
C ALA A 103 27.57 -23.23 -9.05
N GLU A 104 28.65 -22.96 -8.32
CA GLU A 104 28.80 -23.35 -6.92
C GLU A 104 28.29 -22.30 -5.93
N THR A 105 28.20 -21.05 -6.37
CA THR A 105 27.73 -19.94 -5.53
C THR A 105 26.39 -19.41 -6.02
N ASN A 106 25.72 -18.64 -5.22
CA ASN A 106 24.49 -17.96 -5.64
C ASN A 106 24.79 -16.71 -6.51
N GLY A 107 25.65 -16.88 -7.55
CA GLY A 107 26.00 -15.83 -8.51
C GLY A 107 27.13 -14.90 -8.08
N LEU A 108 27.98 -15.31 -7.13
CA LEU A 108 29.10 -14.52 -6.62
C LEU A 108 30.44 -15.09 -7.06
N VAL A 109 31.38 -14.21 -7.42
CA VAL A 109 32.77 -14.52 -7.73
C VAL A 109 33.66 -13.55 -6.97
N GLU A 110 34.68 -14.05 -6.30
CA GLU A 110 35.72 -13.23 -5.68
C GLU A 110 37.05 -13.41 -6.39
N VAL A 111 37.76 -12.31 -6.60
CA VAL A 111 39.12 -12.34 -7.16
C VAL A 111 40.08 -11.65 -6.23
N VAL A 112 41.16 -12.33 -5.91
CA VAL A 112 42.21 -11.85 -4.99
C VAL A 112 43.54 -11.87 -5.71
N SER A 113 44.37 -10.83 -5.55
CA SER A 113 45.73 -10.87 -6.03
C SER A 113 46.57 -11.86 -5.23
N ALA A 114 47.33 -12.71 -5.91
CA ALA A 114 48.19 -13.68 -5.25
C ALA A 114 49.41 -13.02 -4.55
N GLU A 115 49.72 -11.79 -4.90
CA GLU A 115 50.87 -11.04 -4.37
C GLU A 115 50.47 -10.07 -3.26
N ASN A 116 49.18 -9.63 -3.27
CA ASN A 116 48.62 -8.73 -2.28
C ASN A 116 47.22 -9.18 -1.87
N SER A 117 47.10 -9.84 -0.73
CA SER A 117 45.84 -10.35 -0.20
C SER A 117 44.81 -9.26 0.11
N ASP A 118 45.23 -8.01 0.31
CA ASP A 118 44.33 -6.87 0.57
C ASP A 118 43.64 -6.40 -0.72
N LYS A 119 44.26 -6.69 -1.90
CA LYS A 119 43.64 -6.42 -3.20
C LYS A 119 42.64 -7.49 -3.55
N LYS A 120 41.43 -7.35 -3.02
CA LYS A 120 40.30 -8.25 -3.23
C LYS A 120 39.14 -7.50 -3.89
N LYS A 121 38.51 -8.10 -4.91
CA LYS A 121 37.27 -7.61 -5.53
C LYS A 121 36.26 -8.75 -5.67
N SER A 122 35.01 -8.41 -5.36
CA SER A 122 33.88 -9.32 -5.54
C SER A 122 33.04 -8.84 -6.72
N TYR A 123 32.57 -9.79 -7.52
CA TYR A 123 31.71 -9.57 -8.66
C TYR A 123 30.46 -10.43 -8.51
N SER A 124 29.35 -9.99 -9.06
CA SER A 124 28.10 -10.76 -9.01
C SER A 124 27.34 -10.69 -10.33
N THR A 125 26.81 -11.84 -10.76
CA THR A 125 25.84 -11.91 -11.85
C THR A 125 24.43 -11.62 -11.36
N LYS A 126 24.19 -11.78 -10.06
CA LYS A 126 22.96 -11.37 -9.38
C LYS A 126 23.20 -10.04 -8.69
N MET A 127 22.15 -9.32 -8.39
CA MET A 127 22.22 -8.06 -7.65
C MET A 127 22.60 -8.33 -6.19
N ALA A 128 23.89 -8.53 -5.94
CA ALA A 128 24.41 -8.84 -4.61
C ALA A 128 25.43 -7.78 -4.17
N CYS A 129 25.39 -7.43 -2.88
CA CYS A 129 26.35 -6.54 -2.27
C CYS A 129 27.69 -7.24 -2.08
N SER A 130 28.76 -6.69 -2.65
CA SER A 130 30.12 -7.21 -2.50
C SER A 130 30.66 -7.12 -1.08
N ILE A 131 30.13 -6.22 -0.24
CA ILE A 131 30.60 -5.98 1.13
C ILE A 131 29.94 -6.94 2.12
N CYS A 132 28.57 -6.97 2.17
CA CYS A 132 27.86 -7.74 3.18
C CYS A 132 27.25 -9.05 2.68
N GLY A 133 27.33 -9.33 1.36
CA GLY A 133 26.76 -10.53 0.76
C GLY A 133 25.23 -10.51 0.60
N TYR A 134 24.56 -9.42 0.97
CA TYR A 134 23.13 -9.28 0.74
C TYR A 134 22.82 -9.38 -0.75
N SER A 135 21.93 -10.27 -1.12
CA SER A 135 21.51 -10.46 -2.52
C SER A 135 20.00 -10.21 -2.63
N ILE A 136 19.63 -9.44 -3.65
CA ILE A 136 18.23 -9.25 -4.02
C ILE A 136 17.81 -10.46 -4.87
N PRO A 137 16.60 -11.00 -4.67
CA PRO A 137 16.02 -11.98 -5.57
C PRO A 137 16.01 -11.46 -7.01
N GLU A 138 15.92 -12.35 -7.97
CA GLU A 138 15.80 -11.96 -9.38
C GLU A 138 14.67 -10.94 -9.55
N LEU A 139 14.93 -9.86 -10.30
CA LEU A 139 13.98 -8.77 -10.52
C LEU A 139 12.86 -9.23 -11.47
N GLU A 140 11.97 -10.05 -10.93
CA GLU A 140 10.77 -10.47 -11.62
C GLU A 140 9.60 -9.49 -11.36
N PRO A 141 8.61 -9.39 -12.27
CA PRO A 141 7.41 -8.55 -12.04
C PRO A 141 6.69 -8.86 -10.73
N ARG A 142 6.75 -10.11 -10.25
CA ARG A 142 6.14 -10.54 -8.97
C ARG A 142 6.74 -9.85 -7.75
N LEU A 143 8.03 -9.46 -7.82
CA LEU A 143 8.70 -8.72 -6.75
C LEU A 143 8.04 -7.34 -6.52
N PHE A 144 7.46 -6.74 -7.53
CA PHE A 144 6.82 -5.42 -7.47
C PHE A 144 5.31 -5.49 -7.23
N SER A 145 4.78 -6.67 -6.92
CA SER A 145 3.37 -6.87 -6.61
C SER A 145 3.15 -7.11 -5.13
N PHE A 146 2.39 -6.24 -4.48
CA PHE A 146 1.99 -6.43 -3.09
C PHE A 146 0.97 -7.57 -2.89
N ASN A 147 0.39 -8.10 -3.97
CA ASN A 147 -0.46 -9.30 -3.95
C ASN A 147 0.33 -10.61 -4.12
N SER A 148 1.65 -10.52 -4.32
CA SER A 148 2.52 -11.67 -4.41
C SER A 148 3.35 -11.82 -3.14
N PRO A 149 3.50 -13.04 -2.58
CA PRO A 149 4.36 -13.27 -1.41
C PRO A 149 5.80 -12.81 -1.61
N SER A 150 6.30 -12.83 -2.87
CA SER A 150 7.66 -12.37 -3.20
C SER A 150 7.83 -10.85 -3.09
N GLY A 151 6.75 -10.07 -3.27
CA GLY A 151 6.79 -8.61 -3.29
C GLY A 151 6.14 -7.97 -2.08
N ALA A 152 5.22 -8.68 -1.42
CA ALA A 152 4.49 -8.17 -0.27
C ALA A 152 5.39 -7.90 0.94
N CYS A 153 5.05 -6.88 1.71
CA CYS A 153 5.64 -6.65 3.01
C CYS A 153 5.23 -7.77 3.98
N MET A 154 6.18 -8.53 4.49
CA MET A 154 5.95 -9.66 5.39
C MET A 154 5.27 -9.26 6.71
N ALA A 155 5.39 -7.99 7.13
CA ALA A 155 4.85 -7.52 8.39
C ALA A 155 3.35 -7.19 8.32
N CYS A 156 2.81 -6.89 7.13
CA CYS A 156 1.40 -6.56 6.91
C CYS A 156 0.77 -7.33 5.74
N ASP A 157 1.45 -8.37 5.25
CA ASP A 157 0.99 -9.22 4.14
C ASP A 157 0.51 -8.42 2.91
N GLY A 158 1.21 -7.32 2.60
CA GLY A 158 0.87 -6.45 1.48
C GLY A 158 -0.32 -5.51 1.70
N LEU A 159 -0.90 -5.46 2.89
CA LEU A 159 -2.04 -4.57 3.20
C LEU A 159 -1.64 -3.10 3.33
N GLY A 160 -0.38 -2.82 3.72
CA GLY A 160 0.12 -1.47 3.95
C GLY A 160 -0.28 -0.87 5.28
N THR A 161 -1.28 -1.45 5.95
CA THR A 161 -1.79 -1.02 7.24
C THR A 161 -1.78 -2.17 8.24
N LYS A 162 -1.77 -1.82 9.52
CA LYS A 162 -1.97 -2.75 10.63
C LYS A 162 -3.05 -2.22 11.55
N ALA A 163 -3.89 -3.13 12.01
CA ALA A 163 -4.84 -2.80 13.07
C ALA A 163 -4.09 -2.71 14.39
N GLU A 164 -4.05 -1.53 14.98
CA GLU A 164 -3.50 -1.27 16.30
C GLU A 164 -4.61 -0.84 17.24
N ILE A 165 -4.45 -1.14 18.54
CA ILE A 165 -5.42 -0.70 19.53
C ILE A 165 -5.32 0.81 19.70
N ASP A 166 -6.47 1.48 19.64
CA ASP A 166 -6.59 2.90 19.89
C ASP A 166 -6.99 3.11 21.37
N ILE A 167 -6.09 3.67 22.14
CA ILE A 167 -6.31 3.91 23.56
C ILE A 167 -7.52 4.83 23.78
N LEU A 168 -7.73 5.82 22.90
CA LEU A 168 -8.87 6.75 23.01
C LEU A 168 -10.22 6.06 22.75
N LYS A 169 -10.22 4.97 21.97
CA LYS A 169 -11.43 4.16 21.78
C LYS A 169 -11.67 3.19 22.94
N VAL A 170 -10.62 2.79 23.64
CA VAL A 170 -10.71 1.91 24.82
C VAL A 170 -11.12 2.72 26.05
N VAL A 171 -10.45 3.83 26.32
CA VAL A 171 -10.76 4.78 27.38
C VAL A 171 -11.57 5.90 26.75
N SER A 172 -12.87 5.68 26.60
CA SER A 172 -13.73 6.61 25.87
C SER A 172 -14.21 7.80 26.70
N GLN A 173 -14.16 7.70 28.02
CA GLN A 173 -14.64 8.71 28.97
C GLN A 173 -13.69 8.73 30.18
N PRO A 174 -12.50 9.36 30.05
CA PRO A 174 -11.48 9.38 31.09
C PRO A 174 -11.95 10.11 32.38
N GLU A 175 -12.90 11.02 32.26
CA GLU A 175 -13.57 11.74 33.35
C GLU A 175 -14.46 10.84 34.21
N PHE A 176 -14.81 9.65 33.72
CA PHE A 176 -15.59 8.66 34.48
C PHE A 176 -14.67 7.73 35.28
N SER A 177 -15.25 7.14 36.34
CA SER A 177 -14.56 6.09 37.08
C SER A 177 -14.63 4.74 36.33
N LEU A 178 -13.79 3.78 36.74
CA LEU A 178 -13.84 2.41 36.19
C LEU A 178 -15.19 1.75 36.44
N ASN A 179 -15.86 2.04 37.57
CA ASN A 179 -17.21 1.57 37.87
C ASN A 179 -18.26 2.19 36.95
N GLN A 180 -18.09 3.44 36.56
CA GLN A 180 -18.99 4.16 35.67
C GLN A 180 -18.75 3.86 34.16
N GLY A 181 -17.64 3.20 33.85
CA GLY A 181 -17.36 2.78 32.47
C GLY A 181 -16.35 3.64 31.70
N ALA A 182 -15.39 4.25 32.38
CA ALA A 182 -14.24 4.92 31.74
C ALA A 182 -13.61 4.05 30.65
N ILE A 183 -13.51 2.74 30.91
CA ILE A 183 -13.08 1.73 29.94
C ILE A 183 -14.32 0.99 29.42
N ARG A 184 -14.59 1.15 28.15
CA ARG A 184 -15.77 0.58 27.49
C ARG A 184 -15.85 -0.95 27.67
N GLY A 185 -16.97 -1.40 28.24
CA GLY A 185 -17.24 -2.82 28.47
C GLY A 185 -16.48 -3.44 29.64
N TRP A 186 -15.97 -2.62 30.57
CA TRP A 186 -15.32 -3.05 31.82
C TRP A 186 -15.99 -2.46 33.07
N ASP A 187 -17.16 -1.90 32.91
CA ASP A 187 -18.00 -1.34 33.95
C ASP A 187 -18.66 -2.44 34.82
N ILE A 188 -19.41 -1.98 35.83
CA ILE A 188 -20.12 -2.84 36.79
C ILE A 188 -21.12 -3.80 36.14
N ASN A 189 -21.65 -3.48 34.93
CA ASN A 189 -22.58 -4.34 34.20
C ASN A 189 -21.88 -5.56 33.57
N HIS A 190 -20.56 -5.53 33.45
CA HIS A 190 -19.75 -6.61 32.90
C HIS A 190 -19.11 -7.45 34.00
N MET A 191 -19.92 -8.21 34.74
CA MET A 191 -19.57 -8.92 35.98
C MET A 191 -18.16 -9.54 36.01
N TYR A 192 -17.75 -10.28 34.99
CA TYR A 192 -16.44 -10.94 34.98
C TYR A 192 -15.28 -9.95 34.79
N ARG A 193 -15.41 -9.00 33.90
CA ARG A 193 -14.36 -8.01 33.61
C ARG A 193 -14.21 -7.04 34.78
N HIS A 194 -15.32 -6.59 35.33
CA HIS A 194 -15.36 -5.78 36.53
C HIS A 194 -14.76 -6.50 37.72
N TYR A 195 -15.04 -7.80 37.88
CA TYR A 195 -14.43 -8.62 38.94
C TYR A 195 -12.90 -8.63 38.85
N LEU A 196 -12.33 -8.75 37.63
CA LEU A 196 -10.88 -8.68 37.42
C LEU A 196 -10.31 -7.32 37.87
N LEU A 197 -10.96 -6.21 37.48
CA LEU A 197 -10.54 -4.88 37.90
C LEU A 197 -10.61 -4.71 39.45
N ARG A 198 -11.61 -5.26 40.10
CA ARG A 198 -11.73 -5.23 41.53
C ARG A 198 -10.59 -5.99 42.23
N CYS A 199 -10.18 -7.13 41.72
CA CYS A 199 -9.03 -7.85 42.25
C CYS A 199 -7.72 -7.05 42.07
N VAL A 200 -7.55 -6.41 40.93
CA VAL A 200 -6.40 -5.53 40.68
C VAL A 200 -6.43 -4.30 41.59
N SER A 201 -7.59 -3.67 41.77
CA SER A 201 -7.78 -2.53 42.67
C SER A 201 -7.39 -2.90 44.12
N ASN A 202 -7.83 -4.07 44.59
CA ASN A 202 -7.48 -4.55 45.94
C ASN A 202 -5.98 -4.88 46.11
N HIS A 203 -5.33 -5.36 45.03
CA HIS A 203 -3.92 -5.71 45.07
C HIS A 203 -3.00 -4.49 45.07
N TYR A 204 -3.36 -3.45 44.32
CA TYR A 204 -2.57 -2.22 44.16
C TYR A 204 -3.09 -1.03 44.98
N ASP A 205 -4.11 -1.25 45.84
CA ASP A 205 -4.69 -0.29 46.76
C ASP A 205 -5.12 1.04 46.09
N PHE A 206 -6.01 0.94 45.12
CA PHE A 206 -6.63 2.12 44.46
C PHE A 206 -8.16 1.96 44.38
N SER A 207 -8.89 3.08 44.30
CA SER A 207 -10.34 3.09 44.21
C SER A 207 -10.82 2.94 42.75
N LEU A 208 -11.85 2.09 42.55
CA LEU A 208 -12.55 2.00 41.24
C LEU A 208 -13.56 3.12 41.02
N ASP A 209 -13.83 3.94 42.05
CA ASP A 209 -14.77 5.07 41.99
C ASP A 209 -14.09 6.39 41.64
N ASP A 210 -12.76 6.43 41.67
CA ASP A 210 -12.01 7.61 41.24
C ASP A 210 -12.05 7.77 39.72
N PRO A 211 -12.12 9.02 39.19
CA PRO A 211 -12.00 9.27 37.77
C PRO A 211 -10.73 8.63 37.19
N PHE A 212 -10.85 8.01 35.98
CA PHE A 212 -9.69 7.34 35.40
C PHE A 212 -8.53 8.30 35.15
N GLU A 213 -8.83 9.55 34.76
CA GLU A 213 -7.81 10.59 34.54
C GLU A 213 -7.03 10.98 35.81
N ASP A 214 -7.63 10.85 36.98
CA ASP A 214 -7.00 11.19 38.26
C ASP A 214 -6.17 10.03 38.85
N LEU A 215 -6.30 8.81 38.30
CA LEU A 215 -5.51 7.68 38.76
C LEU A 215 -4.01 7.89 38.52
N PRO A 216 -3.14 7.43 39.44
CA PRO A 216 -1.69 7.47 39.22
C PRO A 216 -1.27 6.78 37.93
N GLU A 217 -0.27 7.31 37.20
CA GLU A 217 0.17 6.79 35.91
C GLU A 217 0.62 5.31 35.96
N ASN A 218 1.22 4.86 37.04
CA ASN A 218 1.56 3.45 37.23
C ASN A 218 0.30 2.57 37.29
N ILE A 219 -0.78 3.04 37.93
CA ILE A 219 -2.06 2.31 37.99
C ILE A 219 -2.75 2.29 36.63
N LYS A 220 -2.81 3.42 35.91
CA LYS A 220 -3.31 3.47 34.52
C LYS A 220 -2.59 2.46 33.64
N LYS A 221 -1.26 2.41 33.75
CA LYS A 221 -0.44 1.46 33.00
C LYS A 221 -0.75 0.01 33.37
N ILE A 222 -0.88 -0.33 34.66
CA ILE A 222 -1.24 -1.68 35.12
C ILE A 222 -2.62 -2.07 34.56
N VAL A 223 -3.60 -1.20 34.68
CA VAL A 223 -4.95 -1.47 34.16
C VAL A 223 -4.95 -1.71 32.66
N LEU A 224 -4.24 -0.90 31.91
CA LEU A 224 -4.20 -0.99 30.45
C LEU A 224 -3.28 -2.11 29.94
N GLU A 225 -2.03 -2.19 30.41
CA GLU A 225 -1.00 -3.07 29.88
C GLU A 225 -0.81 -4.38 30.67
N GLY A 226 -1.31 -4.42 31.91
CA GLY A 226 -1.20 -5.56 32.83
C GLY A 226 -0.11 -5.42 33.88
N SER A 227 -0.07 -6.37 34.84
CA SER A 227 0.87 -6.40 35.96
C SER A 227 2.29 -6.89 35.58
N GLY A 228 2.56 -7.15 34.30
CA GLY A 228 3.85 -7.72 33.88
C GLY A 228 4.00 -9.17 34.38
N ASN A 229 5.02 -9.41 35.22
CA ASN A 229 5.29 -10.72 35.85
C ASN A 229 4.76 -10.80 37.28
N GLU A 230 4.14 -9.75 37.80
CA GLU A 230 3.60 -9.71 39.15
C GLU A 230 2.26 -10.44 39.24
N ASP A 231 2.17 -11.40 40.16
CA ASP A 231 0.98 -12.21 40.34
C ASP A 231 -0.08 -11.46 41.16
N VAL A 232 -1.31 -11.49 40.68
CA VAL A 232 -2.49 -10.92 41.35
C VAL A 232 -3.43 -12.07 41.76
N ASP A 233 -4.00 -11.99 42.94
CA ASP A 233 -4.96 -12.99 43.45
C ASP A 233 -6.37 -12.74 42.87
N PHE A 234 -6.83 -13.65 42.01
CA PHE A 234 -8.17 -13.71 41.44
C PHE A 234 -9.01 -14.83 42.08
N SER A 235 -8.69 -15.26 43.30
CA SER A 235 -9.39 -16.34 43.97
C SER A 235 -10.82 -15.92 44.35
N TYR A 236 -11.77 -16.83 44.16
CA TYR A 236 -13.17 -16.59 44.50
C TYR A 236 -13.83 -17.81 45.14
N THR A 237 -14.91 -17.55 45.89
CA THR A 237 -15.75 -18.63 46.44
C THR A 237 -16.89 -18.93 45.47
N SER A 238 -16.95 -20.18 44.99
CA SER A 238 -18.01 -20.63 44.11
C SER A 238 -19.38 -20.64 44.80
N LYS A 239 -20.47 -20.65 44.04
CA LYS A 239 -21.85 -20.77 44.57
C LYS A 239 -22.06 -21.99 45.46
N ARG A 240 -21.19 -23.02 45.39
CA ARG A 240 -21.20 -24.23 46.20
C ARG A 240 -20.30 -24.14 47.42
N GLY A 241 -19.81 -22.94 47.80
CA GLY A 241 -18.96 -22.70 48.98
C GLY A 241 -17.49 -23.16 48.83
N ARG A 242 -17.07 -23.63 47.66
CA ARG A 242 -15.67 -24.04 47.42
C ARG A 242 -14.85 -22.84 47.01
N ARG A 243 -13.75 -22.59 47.72
CA ARG A 243 -12.74 -21.59 47.31
C ARG A 243 -11.94 -22.13 46.15
N ILE A 244 -11.86 -21.34 45.06
CA ILE A 244 -11.06 -21.60 43.88
C ILE A 244 -9.93 -20.58 43.89
N GLU A 245 -8.70 -21.06 44.03
CA GLU A 245 -7.51 -20.22 44.07
C GLU A 245 -6.99 -20.04 42.64
N ILE A 246 -6.84 -18.78 42.22
CA ILE A 246 -6.31 -18.38 40.89
C ILE A 246 -5.33 -17.24 41.15
N ILE A 247 -4.05 -17.56 41.18
CA ILE A 247 -2.98 -16.59 41.31
C ILE A 247 -2.23 -16.56 39.97
N ARG A 248 -2.20 -15.40 39.32
CA ARG A 248 -1.56 -15.21 38.03
C ARG A 248 -1.37 -13.73 37.71
N PRO A 249 -0.48 -13.37 36.76
CA PRO A 249 -0.38 -11.99 36.31
C PRO A 249 -1.70 -11.50 35.69
N PHE A 250 -1.98 -10.21 35.87
CA PHE A 250 -3.07 -9.54 35.21
C PHE A 250 -2.67 -9.23 33.75
N GLU A 251 -3.42 -9.74 32.79
CA GLU A 251 -3.13 -9.57 31.36
C GLU A 251 -3.19 -8.12 30.89
N GLY A 252 -4.01 -7.29 31.54
CA GLY A 252 -4.33 -5.93 31.08
C GLY A 252 -5.45 -5.88 30.05
N VAL A 253 -6.06 -4.71 29.94
CA VAL A 253 -7.20 -4.49 29.04
C VAL A 253 -6.77 -4.60 27.58
N LEU A 254 -5.66 -3.94 27.20
CA LEU A 254 -5.19 -3.88 25.83
C LEU A 254 -4.78 -5.25 25.29
N LYS A 255 -3.96 -5.99 26.02
CA LYS A 255 -3.53 -7.34 25.61
C LYS A 255 -4.71 -8.28 25.47
N ARG A 256 -5.70 -8.19 26.36
CA ARG A 256 -6.91 -9.00 26.30
C ARG A 256 -7.77 -8.69 25.07
N ILE A 257 -7.91 -7.40 24.70
CA ILE A 257 -8.61 -6.99 23.48
C ILE A 257 -7.87 -7.56 22.27
N LEU A 258 -6.55 -7.40 22.20
CA LEU A 258 -5.73 -7.88 21.08
C LEU A 258 -5.82 -9.40 20.93
N ARG A 259 -5.67 -10.14 22.02
CA ARG A 259 -5.77 -11.60 22.03
C ARG A 259 -7.14 -12.06 21.55
N LYS A 260 -8.22 -11.46 22.06
CA LYS A 260 -9.58 -11.81 21.61
C LYS A 260 -9.82 -11.46 20.13
N TYR A 261 -9.24 -10.40 19.64
CA TYR A 261 -9.31 -10.03 18.22
C TYR A 261 -8.59 -11.06 17.34
N GLN A 262 -7.42 -11.54 17.76
CA GLN A 262 -6.58 -12.44 16.97
C GLN A 262 -7.00 -13.92 17.08
N GLU A 263 -7.34 -14.39 18.29
CA GLU A 263 -7.52 -15.82 18.59
C GLU A 263 -8.98 -16.27 18.61
N SER A 264 -9.95 -15.35 18.56
CA SER A 264 -11.36 -15.77 18.62
C SER A 264 -11.85 -16.35 17.30
N ASP A 265 -12.46 -17.52 17.34
CA ASP A 265 -13.15 -18.14 16.19
C ASP A 265 -14.49 -17.45 15.86
N SER A 266 -15.07 -16.71 16.81
CA SER A 266 -16.35 -16.02 16.64
C SER A 266 -16.18 -14.70 15.91
N SER A 267 -16.83 -14.54 14.74
CA SER A 267 -16.89 -13.29 13.98
C SER A 267 -17.45 -12.13 14.79
N LEU A 268 -18.49 -12.38 15.58
CA LEU A 268 -19.12 -11.36 16.44
C LEU A 268 -18.15 -10.80 17.49
N ILE A 269 -17.33 -11.66 18.11
CA ILE A 269 -16.32 -11.21 19.08
C ILE A 269 -15.23 -10.41 18.36
N ARG A 270 -14.79 -10.85 17.19
CA ARG A 270 -13.78 -10.11 16.41
C ARG A 270 -14.29 -8.74 15.96
N GLU A 271 -15.53 -8.64 15.50
CA GLU A 271 -16.17 -7.37 15.15
C GLU A 271 -16.32 -6.43 16.35
N ASP A 272 -16.68 -6.99 17.52
CA ASP A 272 -16.77 -6.18 18.76
C ASP A 272 -15.39 -5.65 19.19
N MET A 273 -14.35 -6.47 19.07
CA MET A 273 -12.98 -6.04 19.37
C MET A 273 -12.43 -5.08 18.30
N ALA A 274 -12.83 -5.22 17.05
CA ALA A 274 -12.42 -4.32 15.98
C ALA A 274 -12.84 -2.86 16.21
N LYS A 275 -13.89 -2.61 17.00
CA LYS A 275 -14.32 -1.26 17.39
C LYS A 275 -13.26 -0.48 18.19
N PHE A 276 -12.37 -1.19 18.86
CA PHE A 276 -11.26 -0.63 19.62
C PHE A 276 -9.97 -0.46 18.79
N MET A 277 -10.01 -0.89 17.52
CA MET A 277 -8.84 -0.84 16.65
C MET A 277 -8.89 0.39 15.74
N THR A 278 -7.70 0.85 15.36
CA THR A 278 -7.50 1.85 14.32
C THR A 278 -6.46 1.32 13.34
N LEU A 279 -6.74 1.48 12.05
CA LEU A 279 -5.79 1.11 11.01
C LEU A 279 -4.71 2.18 10.91
N LYS A 280 -3.48 1.80 11.25
CA LYS A 280 -2.31 2.66 11.08
C LYS A 280 -1.41 2.17 9.95
N PRO A 281 -0.67 3.06 9.29
CA PRO A 281 0.34 2.65 8.32
C PRO A 281 1.32 1.64 8.94
N CYS A 282 1.62 0.56 8.24
CA CYS A 282 2.54 -0.45 8.71
C CYS A 282 3.94 0.16 8.92
N SER A 283 4.48 0.08 10.14
CA SER A 283 5.78 0.65 10.51
C SER A 283 6.96 0.05 9.73
N SER A 284 6.84 -1.19 9.25
CA SER A 284 7.90 -1.86 8.47
C SER A 284 7.97 -1.37 7.03
N CYS A 285 6.84 -1.13 6.38
CA CYS A 285 6.81 -0.67 4.99
C CYS A 285 6.34 0.78 4.82
N ASN A 286 6.01 1.49 5.90
CA ASN A 286 5.48 2.85 5.89
C ASN A 286 4.28 3.04 4.94
N GLY A 287 3.38 2.04 4.89
CA GLY A 287 2.21 2.09 4.03
C GLY A 287 2.42 1.64 2.58
N THR A 288 3.65 1.45 2.12
CA THR A 288 3.96 1.15 0.71
C THR A 288 3.53 -0.25 0.25
N ARG A 289 3.15 -1.15 1.17
CA ARG A 289 2.71 -2.54 0.92
C ARG A 289 3.82 -3.48 0.44
N LEU A 290 4.93 -2.97 -0.05
CA LEU A 290 6.03 -3.73 -0.64
C LEU A 290 7.12 -4.08 0.39
N ASN A 291 7.83 -5.17 0.12
CA ASN A 291 8.99 -5.57 0.91
C ASN A 291 10.18 -4.63 0.66
N GLU A 292 11.24 -4.79 1.44
CA GLU A 292 12.42 -3.94 1.37
C GLU A 292 13.15 -4.02 0.02
N ALA A 293 13.24 -5.23 -0.56
CA ALA A 293 13.91 -5.42 -1.85
C ALA A 293 13.20 -4.64 -2.97
N ALA A 294 11.85 -4.74 -3.05
CA ALA A 294 11.07 -4.04 -4.06
C ALA A 294 11.11 -2.51 -3.90
N ARG A 295 11.15 -2.01 -2.65
CA ARG A 295 11.22 -0.57 -2.37
C ARG A 295 12.55 0.07 -2.73
N ASN A 296 13.63 -0.72 -2.77
CA ASN A 296 14.98 -0.25 -3.06
C ASN A 296 15.41 -0.46 -4.52
N VAL A 297 14.45 -0.62 -5.43
CA VAL A 297 14.70 -0.60 -6.88
C VAL A 297 14.27 0.74 -7.43
N PHE A 298 15.20 1.45 -8.10
CA PHE A 298 14.99 2.80 -8.59
C PHE A 298 15.04 2.88 -10.12
N ILE A 299 14.19 3.72 -10.69
CA ILE A 299 14.28 4.21 -12.07
C ILE A 299 14.67 5.68 -11.96
N GLU A 300 15.91 6.01 -12.35
CA GLU A 300 16.56 7.25 -11.97
C GLU A 300 16.54 7.41 -10.43
N ASP A 301 15.89 8.45 -9.89
CA ASP A 301 15.82 8.69 -8.44
C ASP A 301 14.51 8.25 -7.78
N PHE A 302 13.60 7.59 -8.54
CA PHE A 302 12.27 7.21 -8.07
C PHE A 302 12.13 5.69 -7.90
N SER A 303 11.67 5.27 -6.74
CA SER A 303 11.20 3.90 -6.51
C SER A 303 9.75 3.73 -6.99
N LEU A 304 9.27 2.47 -7.06
CA LEU A 304 7.86 2.21 -7.40
C LEU A 304 6.87 2.84 -6.40
N PRO A 305 7.10 2.80 -5.08
CA PRO A 305 6.28 3.55 -4.13
C PRO A 305 6.23 5.05 -4.42
N ASP A 306 7.38 5.68 -4.67
CA ASP A 306 7.43 7.13 -4.95
C ASP A 306 6.60 7.49 -6.19
N ILE A 307 6.71 6.70 -7.26
CA ILE A 307 5.89 6.88 -8.46
C ILE A 307 4.40 6.65 -8.17
N SER A 308 4.07 5.70 -7.29
CA SER A 308 2.68 5.40 -6.93
C SER A 308 2.03 6.48 -6.06
N GLU A 309 2.82 7.24 -5.31
CA GLU A 309 2.37 8.40 -4.52
C GLU A 309 2.14 9.65 -5.37
N LEU A 310 2.77 9.74 -6.56
CA LEU A 310 2.51 10.84 -7.48
C LEU A 310 1.03 10.86 -7.87
N THR A 311 0.48 12.04 -8.07
CA THR A 311 -0.81 12.16 -8.74
C THR A 311 -0.71 11.60 -10.16
N ILE A 312 -1.81 11.14 -10.72
CA ILE A 312 -1.86 10.61 -12.09
C ILE A 312 -1.29 11.62 -13.10
N GLU A 313 -1.54 12.91 -12.90
CA GLU A 313 -0.99 13.98 -13.74
C GLU A 313 0.53 14.09 -13.59
N GLU A 314 1.05 14.06 -12.38
CA GLU A 314 2.50 14.09 -12.11
C GLU A 314 3.18 12.83 -12.65
N ALA A 315 2.58 11.65 -12.45
CA ALA A 315 3.08 10.41 -13.00
C ALA A 315 3.10 10.43 -14.55
N PHE A 316 2.05 10.97 -15.18
CA PHE A 316 2.02 11.17 -16.63
C PHE A 316 3.16 12.07 -17.12
N ILE A 317 3.40 13.19 -16.43
CA ILE A 317 4.48 14.13 -16.75
C ILE A 317 5.86 13.45 -16.53
N PHE A 318 6.00 12.68 -15.45
CA PHE A 318 7.21 11.92 -15.15
C PHE A 318 7.57 10.96 -16.29
N PHE A 319 6.66 10.08 -16.68
CA PHE A 319 6.91 9.12 -17.77
C PHE A 319 7.13 9.80 -19.12
N LYS A 320 6.45 10.91 -19.40
CA LYS A 320 6.64 11.69 -20.63
C LYS A 320 8.03 12.32 -20.72
N LYS A 321 8.63 12.68 -19.58
CA LYS A 321 9.98 13.27 -19.49
C LYS A 321 11.07 12.20 -19.39
N LEU A 322 10.74 10.97 -19.03
CA LEU A 322 11.69 9.89 -18.78
C LEU A 322 12.47 9.56 -20.07
N LYS A 323 13.79 9.69 -20.02
CA LYS A 323 14.71 9.41 -21.14
C LYS A 323 15.79 8.45 -20.69
N LEU A 324 15.56 7.16 -20.86
CA LEU A 324 16.56 6.14 -20.61
C LEU A 324 17.52 5.99 -21.80
N LYS A 325 18.82 5.86 -21.54
CA LYS A 325 19.87 5.78 -22.58
C LYS A 325 20.22 4.33 -22.90
N GLY A 326 20.73 4.11 -24.13
CA GLY A 326 21.29 2.83 -24.56
C GLY A 326 20.26 1.71 -24.68
N ALA A 327 20.65 0.48 -24.31
CA ALA A 327 19.79 -0.71 -24.40
C ALA A 327 18.55 -0.60 -23.50
N LYS A 328 18.68 0.00 -22.31
CA LYS A 328 17.56 0.24 -21.38
C LYS A 328 16.46 1.09 -22.03
N GLY A 329 16.83 2.13 -22.81
CA GLY A 329 15.87 2.97 -23.53
C GLY A 329 15.08 2.21 -24.58
N LYS A 330 15.75 1.37 -25.39
CA LYS A 330 15.08 0.55 -26.42
C LYS A 330 14.09 -0.45 -25.82
N ILE A 331 14.42 -1.07 -24.67
CA ILE A 331 13.53 -2.00 -23.99
C ILE A 331 12.33 -1.27 -23.39
N ALA A 332 12.57 -0.11 -22.78
CA ALA A 332 11.53 0.66 -22.08
C ALA A 332 10.55 1.38 -23.03
N GLU A 333 10.95 1.70 -24.27
CA GLU A 333 10.19 2.55 -25.18
C GLU A 333 8.73 2.12 -25.35
N LYS A 334 8.50 0.83 -25.62
CA LYS A 334 7.14 0.30 -25.79
C LYS A 334 6.34 0.31 -24.50
N ILE A 335 6.99 -0.04 -23.37
CA ILE A 335 6.37 -0.09 -22.05
C ILE A 335 5.99 1.33 -21.59
N VAL A 336 6.89 2.28 -21.73
CA VAL A 336 6.67 3.68 -21.35
C VAL A 336 5.56 4.30 -22.18
N LYS A 337 5.52 4.00 -23.49
CA LYS A 337 4.43 4.45 -24.37
C LYS A 337 3.07 3.95 -23.86
N GLU A 338 2.95 2.66 -23.55
CA GLU A 338 1.73 2.06 -23.00
C GLU A 338 1.31 2.70 -21.68
N ILE A 339 2.27 2.92 -20.77
CA ILE A 339 2.01 3.59 -19.48
C ILE A 339 1.48 5.01 -19.71
N ILE A 340 2.12 5.77 -20.60
CA ILE A 340 1.70 7.14 -20.94
C ILE A 340 0.27 7.15 -21.50
N GLU A 341 -0.06 6.24 -22.40
CA GLU A 341 -1.42 6.13 -22.96
C GLU A 341 -2.46 5.83 -21.87
N ARG A 342 -2.19 4.89 -20.98
CA ARG A 342 -3.10 4.54 -19.87
C ARG A 342 -3.26 5.68 -18.86
N LEU A 343 -2.16 6.35 -18.50
CA LEU A 343 -2.23 7.51 -17.62
C LEU A 343 -3.01 8.67 -18.28
N ASN A 344 -2.81 8.88 -19.59
CA ASN A 344 -3.54 9.89 -20.31
C ASN A 344 -5.06 9.64 -20.29
N PHE A 345 -5.50 8.38 -20.44
CA PHE A 345 -6.92 8.06 -20.31
C PHE A 345 -7.49 8.41 -18.93
N LEU A 346 -6.72 8.17 -17.86
CA LEU A 346 -7.15 8.55 -16.52
C LEU A 346 -7.24 10.08 -16.34
N VAL A 347 -6.33 10.83 -16.98
CA VAL A 347 -6.38 12.29 -17.01
C VAL A 347 -7.60 12.79 -17.81
N ASP A 348 -7.86 12.16 -18.96
CA ASP A 348 -8.97 12.54 -19.87
C ASP A 348 -10.35 12.31 -19.22
N VAL A 349 -10.49 11.30 -18.34
CA VAL A 349 -11.73 11.09 -17.55
C VAL A 349 -11.80 11.91 -16.25
N GLY A 350 -10.84 12.84 -16.05
CA GLY A 350 -10.87 13.78 -14.91
C GLY A 350 -10.40 13.18 -13.58
N LEU A 351 -9.54 12.15 -13.61
CA LEU A 351 -8.97 11.50 -12.43
C LEU A 351 -7.51 11.93 -12.15
N ASN A 352 -7.09 13.04 -12.69
CA ASN A 352 -5.72 13.56 -12.63
C ASN A 352 -5.20 13.79 -11.20
N TYR A 353 -6.10 14.04 -10.23
CA TYR A 353 -5.77 14.28 -8.82
C TYR A 353 -5.59 13.01 -7.96
N LEU A 354 -5.98 11.84 -8.45
CA LEU A 354 -5.79 10.58 -7.75
C LEU A 354 -4.33 10.13 -7.85
N ASN A 355 -3.91 9.27 -6.92
CA ASN A 355 -2.65 8.54 -6.99
C ASN A 355 -2.89 7.03 -7.07
N LEU A 356 -1.86 6.28 -7.49
CA LEU A 356 -1.95 4.83 -7.66
C LEU A 356 -1.86 4.06 -6.33
N SER A 357 -1.39 4.70 -5.26
CA SER A 357 -1.31 4.13 -3.91
C SER A 357 -2.68 4.05 -3.24
N ARG A 358 -3.67 4.81 -3.72
CA ARG A 358 -4.99 4.93 -3.12
C ARG A 358 -5.75 3.60 -3.13
N SER A 359 -6.32 3.24 -1.99
CA SER A 359 -7.15 2.05 -1.83
C SER A 359 -8.48 2.18 -2.60
N ALA A 360 -8.93 1.09 -3.22
CA ALA A 360 -10.20 1.04 -3.95
C ALA A 360 -11.42 1.36 -3.07
N GLU A 361 -11.38 0.98 -1.79
CA GLU A 361 -12.44 1.25 -0.81
C GLU A 361 -12.62 2.74 -0.52
N SER A 362 -11.58 3.55 -0.73
CA SER A 362 -11.61 5.00 -0.51
C SER A 362 -12.17 5.78 -1.71
N LEU A 363 -12.44 5.11 -2.83
CA LEU A 363 -12.95 5.75 -4.04
C LEU A 363 -14.45 6.01 -3.93
N SER A 364 -14.87 7.18 -4.38
CA SER A 364 -16.30 7.44 -4.60
C SER A 364 -16.85 6.60 -5.76
N GLY A 365 -18.17 6.39 -5.78
CA GLY A 365 -18.82 5.63 -6.86
C GLY A 365 -18.49 6.18 -8.27
N GLY A 366 -18.50 7.50 -8.43
CA GLY A 366 -18.14 8.13 -9.70
C GLY A 366 -16.65 7.97 -10.06
N GLU A 367 -15.72 8.00 -9.08
CA GLU A 367 -14.30 7.72 -9.33
C GLU A 367 -14.09 6.27 -9.80
N ALA A 368 -14.70 5.32 -9.11
CA ALA A 368 -14.61 3.89 -9.47
C ALA A 368 -15.18 3.61 -10.87
N GLN A 369 -16.30 4.24 -11.21
CA GLN A 369 -16.90 4.12 -12.55
C GLN A 369 -15.97 4.67 -13.64
N ARG A 370 -15.36 5.83 -13.42
CA ARG A 370 -14.41 6.43 -14.37
C ARG A 370 -13.13 5.63 -14.53
N ILE A 371 -12.63 5.01 -13.47
CA ILE A 371 -11.49 4.07 -13.56
C ILE A 371 -11.86 2.87 -14.45
N ARG A 372 -13.06 2.30 -14.29
CA ARG A 372 -13.54 1.23 -15.17
C ARG A 372 -13.64 1.69 -16.64
N LEU A 373 -14.19 2.88 -16.84
CA LEU A 373 -14.28 3.47 -18.18
C LEU A 373 -12.89 3.66 -18.80
N ALA A 374 -11.95 4.25 -18.09
CA ALA A 374 -10.57 4.43 -18.57
C ALA A 374 -9.89 3.10 -18.89
N SER A 375 -10.12 2.05 -18.07
CA SER A 375 -9.61 0.70 -18.32
C SER A 375 -10.19 0.08 -19.60
N GLN A 376 -11.49 0.26 -19.87
CA GLN A 376 -12.16 -0.23 -21.06
C GLN A 376 -11.65 0.48 -22.33
N ILE A 377 -11.47 1.80 -22.25
CA ILE A 377 -10.93 2.62 -23.35
C ILE A 377 -9.47 2.22 -23.64
N GLY A 378 -8.69 2.03 -22.58
CA GLY A 378 -7.28 1.62 -22.68
C GLY A 378 -7.07 0.24 -23.31
N ALA A 379 -8.11 -0.60 -23.38
CA ALA A 379 -8.06 -1.87 -24.07
C ALA A 379 -7.98 -1.74 -25.59
N GLY A 380 -8.24 -0.53 -26.16
CA GLY A 380 -8.09 -0.23 -27.59
C GLY A 380 -8.95 -1.09 -28.53
N LEU A 381 -10.07 -1.62 -28.02
CA LEU A 381 -10.97 -2.46 -28.81
C LEU A 381 -11.65 -1.62 -29.91
N VAL A 382 -11.78 -2.20 -31.08
CA VAL A 382 -12.43 -1.60 -32.26
C VAL A 382 -13.60 -2.48 -32.71
N GLY A 383 -14.70 -1.85 -33.15
CA GLY A 383 -15.88 -2.58 -33.62
C GLY A 383 -16.74 -3.17 -32.48
N VAL A 384 -16.61 -2.67 -31.25
CA VAL A 384 -17.42 -3.10 -30.10
C VAL A 384 -18.46 -2.06 -29.72
N THR A 385 -19.46 -2.47 -28.92
CA THR A 385 -20.45 -1.57 -28.35
C THR A 385 -20.13 -1.31 -26.87
N TYR A 386 -19.92 -0.04 -26.52
CA TYR A 386 -19.78 0.43 -25.15
C TYR A 386 -21.15 0.90 -24.65
N ILE A 387 -21.57 0.40 -23.48
CA ILE A 387 -22.81 0.82 -22.82
C ILE A 387 -22.41 1.44 -21.48
N LEU A 388 -22.77 2.71 -21.29
CA LEU A 388 -22.40 3.50 -20.13
C LEU A 388 -23.66 4.08 -19.48
N ASP A 389 -23.77 3.92 -18.19
CA ASP A 389 -24.88 4.42 -17.39
C ASP A 389 -24.40 5.59 -16.54
N GLU A 390 -24.94 6.78 -16.78
CA GLU A 390 -24.63 8.06 -16.13
C GLU A 390 -23.12 8.32 -15.92
N PRO A 391 -22.25 8.24 -16.95
CA PRO A 391 -20.81 8.39 -16.76
C PRO A 391 -20.39 9.80 -16.31
N SER A 392 -21.27 10.81 -16.45
CA SER A 392 -21.06 12.19 -15.97
C SER A 392 -21.30 12.35 -14.47
N ILE A 393 -21.84 11.33 -13.78
CA ILE A 393 -22.24 11.44 -12.37
C ILE A 393 -21.06 11.87 -11.48
N GLY A 394 -21.27 12.88 -10.66
CA GLY A 394 -20.24 13.44 -9.76
C GLY A 394 -19.14 14.24 -10.46
N LEU A 395 -19.22 14.48 -11.78
CA LEU A 395 -18.35 15.41 -12.47
C LEU A 395 -18.76 16.86 -12.23
N HIS A 396 -17.77 17.72 -12.16
CA HIS A 396 -17.98 19.15 -12.33
C HIS A 396 -18.17 19.46 -13.83
N GLN A 397 -18.99 20.44 -14.17
CA GLN A 397 -19.29 20.81 -15.56
C GLN A 397 -18.02 21.02 -16.42
N ARG A 398 -16.94 21.57 -15.84
CA ARG A 398 -15.63 21.71 -16.48
C ARG A 398 -15.01 20.37 -16.94
N ASP A 399 -15.26 19.29 -16.19
CA ASP A 399 -14.63 17.99 -16.47
C ASP A 399 -15.49 17.16 -17.45
N ASN A 400 -16.78 17.52 -17.61
CA ASN A 400 -17.72 16.86 -18.51
C ASN A 400 -17.28 16.99 -19.98
N SER A 401 -16.74 18.13 -20.38
CA SER A 401 -16.21 18.32 -21.75
C SER A 401 -15.07 17.36 -22.12
N LYS A 402 -14.21 16.98 -21.16
CA LYS A 402 -13.14 16.00 -21.37
C LYS A 402 -13.70 14.60 -21.54
N LEU A 403 -14.70 14.23 -20.72
CA LEU A 403 -15.41 12.95 -20.86
C LEU A 403 -16.05 12.85 -22.24
N LEU A 404 -16.78 13.89 -22.68
CA LEU A 404 -17.41 13.95 -24.00
C LEU A 404 -16.38 13.80 -25.14
N ALA A 405 -15.24 14.47 -25.06
CA ALA A 405 -14.16 14.32 -26.03
C ALA A 405 -13.65 12.86 -26.10
N THR A 406 -13.56 12.22 -24.95
CA THR A 406 -13.14 10.81 -24.83
C THR A 406 -14.17 9.85 -25.45
N LEU A 407 -15.47 10.06 -25.20
CA LEU A 407 -16.56 9.28 -25.78
C LEU A 407 -16.62 9.44 -27.32
N LYS A 408 -16.45 10.67 -27.81
CA LYS A 408 -16.36 10.92 -29.27
C LYS A 408 -15.16 10.23 -29.90
N ARG A 409 -14.01 10.25 -29.23
CA ARG A 409 -12.80 9.52 -29.69
C ARG A 409 -13.06 8.01 -29.79
N LEU A 410 -13.75 7.40 -28.79
CA LEU A 410 -14.14 5.99 -28.87
C LEU A 410 -15.01 5.70 -30.09
N ARG A 411 -16.01 6.53 -30.36
CA ARG A 411 -16.86 6.43 -31.55
C ARG A 411 -16.03 6.53 -32.82
N ASP A 412 -15.14 7.51 -32.89
CA ASP A 412 -14.33 7.78 -34.08
C ASP A 412 -13.32 6.65 -34.40
N LEU A 413 -13.00 5.81 -33.38
CA LEU A 413 -12.25 4.56 -33.60
C LEU A 413 -13.08 3.43 -34.22
N GLY A 414 -14.35 3.66 -34.57
CA GLY A 414 -15.23 2.67 -35.18
C GLY A 414 -16.08 1.86 -34.22
N ASN A 415 -16.24 2.35 -32.98
CA ASN A 415 -17.08 1.73 -31.98
C ASN A 415 -18.48 2.36 -31.95
N THR A 416 -19.44 1.62 -31.38
CA THR A 416 -20.74 2.16 -31.02
C THR A 416 -20.72 2.52 -29.53
N VAL A 417 -21.16 3.74 -29.20
CA VAL A 417 -21.20 4.22 -27.81
C VAL A 417 -22.66 4.55 -27.44
N VAL A 418 -23.23 3.78 -26.53
CA VAL A 418 -24.57 4.00 -25.98
C VAL A 418 -24.42 4.57 -24.58
N VAL A 419 -25.00 5.74 -24.35
CA VAL A 419 -24.89 6.44 -23.05
C VAL A 419 -26.28 6.73 -22.52
N VAL A 420 -26.54 6.34 -21.29
CA VAL A 420 -27.73 6.78 -20.54
C VAL A 420 -27.31 8.04 -19.80
N GLU A 421 -27.95 9.18 -20.09
CA GLU A 421 -27.54 10.47 -19.54
C GLU A 421 -28.70 11.43 -19.34
N HIS A 422 -28.50 12.34 -18.38
CA HIS A 422 -29.43 13.43 -18.04
C HIS A 422 -28.81 14.81 -18.24
N ASP A 423 -27.51 14.84 -18.53
CA ASP A 423 -26.76 16.09 -18.74
C ASP A 423 -27.05 16.69 -20.12
N GLN A 424 -27.38 17.98 -20.13
CA GLN A 424 -27.74 18.69 -21.37
C GLN A 424 -26.60 18.69 -22.39
N GLU A 425 -25.34 18.93 -21.97
CA GLU A 425 -24.19 18.99 -22.87
C GLU A 425 -23.95 17.65 -23.58
N THR A 426 -24.17 16.55 -22.85
CA THR A 426 -24.05 15.19 -23.39
C THR A 426 -25.15 14.89 -24.41
N ILE A 427 -26.39 15.27 -24.09
CA ILE A 427 -27.54 15.09 -24.99
C ILE A 427 -27.35 15.91 -26.29
N GLU A 428 -26.89 17.16 -26.19
CA GLU A 428 -26.60 18.02 -27.33
C GLU A 428 -25.47 17.47 -28.24
N ALA A 429 -24.50 16.80 -27.62
CA ALA A 429 -23.33 16.24 -28.31
C ALA A 429 -23.59 14.90 -28.98
N ALA A 430 -24.73 14.26 -28.72
CA ALA A 430 -25.07 12.94 -29.24
C ALA A 430 -25.44 12.97 -30.74
N ASP A 431 -25.00 11.99 -31.50
CA ASP A 431 -25.36 11.81 -32.92
C ASP A 431 -26.82 11.39 -33.07
N HIS A 432 -27.31 10.57 -32.12
CA HIS A 432 -28.67 10.04 -32.10
C HIS A 432 -29.19 9.99 -30.66
N ILE A 433 -30.43 10.41 -30.46
CA ILE A 433 -31.09 10.47 -29.14
C ILE A 433 -32.33 9.60 -29.16
N ILE A 434 -32.49 8.80 -28.13
CA ILE A 434 -33.69 8.02 -27.84
C ILE A 434 -34.22 8.52 -26.52
N ASP A 435 -35.44 9.10 -26.50
CA ASP A 435 -36.10 9.60 -25.29
C ASP A 435 -37.21 8.63 -24.88
N ILE A 436 -37.12 8.16 -23.64
CA ILE A 436 -38.03 7.16 -23.08
C ILE A 436 -38.94 7.82 -22.03
N GLY A 437 -40.21 7.57 -22.15
CA GLY A 437 -41.22 8.19 -21.28
C GLY A 437 -42.62 7.59 -21.50
N PRO A 438 -43.71 8.39 -21.47
CA PRO A 438 -43.75 9.81 -21.08
C PRO A 438 -43.64 10.08 -19.58
N GLY A 439 -43.82 9.05 -18.74
CA GLY A 439 -43.76 9.14 -17.28
C GLY A 439 -42.82 8.12 -16.67
N ALA A 440 -42.99 7.85 -15.37
CA ALA A 440 -42.23 6.87 -14.62
C ALA A 440 -43.07 5.64 -14.23
N GLY A 441 -42.40 4.52 -13.98
CA GLY A 441 -43.05 3.25 -13.59
C GLY A 441 -44.03 2.74 -14.65
N VAL A 442 -45.25 2.45 -14.29
CA VAL A 442 -46.28 1.94 -15.20
C VAL A 442 -46.71 2.90 -16.31
N HIS A 443 -46.35 4.15 -16.19
CA HIS A 443 -46.63 5.21 -17.16
C HIS A 443 -45.43 5.55 -18.04
N GLY A 444 -44.38 4.77 -17.95
CA GLY A 444 -43.15 4.91 -18.73
C GLY A 444 -42.88 3.69 -19.59
N GLY A 445 -41.72 3.66 -20.22
CA GLY A 445 -41.25 2.51 -21.01
C GLY A 445 -41.52 2.62 -22.52
N ASP A 446 -42.20 3.68 -22.97
CA ASP A 446 -42.42 3.95 -24.38
C ASP A 446 -41.31 4.84 -24.97
N VAL A 447 -40.98 4.66 -26.25
CA VAL A 447 -40.08 5.55 -26.97
C VAL A 447 -40.85 6.78 -27.42
N CYS A 448 -40.73 7.89 -26.69
CA CYS A 448 -41.36 9.17 -27.02
C CYS A 448 -40.70 9.90 -28.21
N PHE A 449 -39.40 9.68 -28.37
CA PHE A 449 -38.65 10.29 -29.47
C PHE A 449 -37.44 9.44 -29.87
N SER A 450 -37.15 9.44 -31.17
CA SER A 450 -35.91 8.85 -31.74
C SER A 450 -35.43 9.72 -32.90
N GLY A 451 -34.19 10.25 -32.79
CA GLY A 451 -33.63 11.10 -33.84
C GLY A 451 -32.50 12.00 -33.37
N THR A 452 -32.19 13.05 -34.17
CA THR A 452 -31.13 14.00 -33.85
C THR A 452 -31.60 15.09 -32.89
N PHE A 453 -30.64 15.77 -32.24
CA PHE A 453 -30.90 16.86 -31.31
C PHE A 453 -31.81 17.97 -31.90
N ASN A 454 -31.55 18.38 -33.16
CA ASN A 454 -32.37 19.42 -33.82
C ASN A 454 -33.85 19.01 -34.07
N LYS A 455 -34.15 17.72 -34.13
CA LYS A 455 -35.50 17.18 -34.18
C LYS A 455 -36.11 17.08 -32.79
N LEU A 456 -35.33 16.72 -31.75
CA LEU A 456 -35.77 16.64 -30.35
C LEU A 456 -36.36 17.98 -29.84
N ILE A 457 -35.64 19.06 -30.03
CA ILE A 457 -36.09 20.41 -29.55
C ILE A 457 -37.38 20.91 -30.21
N LYS A 458 -37.75 20.32 -31.36
CA LYS A 458 -38.99 20.64 -32.09
C LYS A 458 -40.13 19.69 -31.79
N ASN A 459 -39.84 18.55 -31.17
CA ASN A 459 -40.84 17.53 -30.80
C ASN A 459 -41.73 18.05 -29.68
N LYS A 460 -43.00 17.70 -29.72
CA LYS A 460 -44.01 18.08 -28.69
C LYS A 460 -44.28 16.99 -27.70
N ASP A 461 -43.91 15.74 -28.03
CA ASP A 461 -44.19 14.56 -27.22
C ASP A 461 -43.04 14.22 -26.25
N SER A 462 -41.88 14.86 -26.44
CA SER A 462 -40.69 14.70 -25.59
C SER A 462 -40.66 15.78 -24.48
N LEU A 463 -40.80 15.32 -23.25
CA LEU A 463 -40.66 16.18 -22.08
C LEU A 463 -39.23 16.75 -21.98
N THR A 464 -38.22 15.92 -22.27
CA THR A 464 -36.80 16.30 -22.35
C THR A 464 -36.60 17.42 -23.37
N GLY A 465 -37.20 17.30 -24.56
CA GLY A 465 -37.14 18.32 -25.61
C GLY A 465 -37.80 19.66 -25.22
N GLU A 466 -38.90 19.63 -24.47
CA GLU A 466 -39.57 20.81 -23.95
C GLU A 466 -38.70 21.61 -22.95
N TYR A 467 -38.01 20.89 -22.03
CA TYR A 467 -37.10 21.52 -21.06
C TYR A 467 -35.83 22.06 -21.73
N ILE A 468 -35.16 21.26 -22.55
CA ILE A 468 -33.93 21.68 -23.24
C ILE A 468 -34.18 22.87 -24.17
N SER A 469 -35.32 22.90 -24.89
CA SER A 469 -35.69 24.02 -25.74
C SER A 469 -36.12 25.30 -24.97
N GLY A 470 -36.25 25.20 -23.64
CA GLY A 470 -36.70 26.32 -22.79
C GLY A 470 -38.18 26.64 -22.90
N LYS A 471 -38.98 25.85 -23.64
CA LYS A 471 -40.44 26.00 -23.68
C LYS A 471 -41.08 25.75 -22.32
N LYS A 472 -40.49 24.79 -21.57
CA LYS A 472 -40.90 24.48 -20.20
C LYS A 472 -39.77 24.80 -19.25
N LYS A 473 -40.07 25.47 -18.16
CA LYS A 473 -39.12 25.88 -17.14
C LYS A 473 -39.66 25.59 -15.75
N ILE A 474 -38.79 25.25 -14.82
CA ILE A 474 -39.16 25.11 -13.42
C ILE A 474 -39.22 26.54 -12.83
N GLU A 475 -40.40 26.97 -12.41
CA GLU A 475 -40.57 28.23 -11.76
C GLU A 475 -40.02 28.17 -10.33
N ILE A 476 -39.00 28.98 -10.06
CA ILE A 476 -38.48 29.16 -8.71
C ILE A 476 -39.34 30.17 -7.99
N LYS A 477 -40.24 29.73 -7.10
CA LYS A 477 -40.93 30.61 -6.18
C LYS A 477 -39.89 31.20 -5.23
N LYS A 478 -39.72 32.53 -5.27
CA LYS A 478 -38.95 33.26 -4.27
C LYS A 478 -39.74 33.23 -2.96
N ASN A 479 -39.61 32.16 -2.19
CA ASN A 479 -40.09 32.16 -0.81
C ASN A 479 -39.23 33.15 -0.04
N GLY A 480 -39.89 34.06 0.71
CA GLY A 480 -39.20 35.04 1.54
C GLY A 480 -38.22 34.34 2.48
N SER A 481 -36.99 34.83 2.53
CA SER A 481 -35.98 34.33 3.43
C SER A 481 -36.44 34.50 4.86
N MET A 482 -36.66 33.46 5.61
CA MET A 482 -36.59 33.53 7.06
C MET A 482 -35.14 33.86 7.41
N ASP A 483 -34.89 35.12 7.76
CA ASP A 483 -33.57 35.55 8.24
C ASP A 483 -33.40 35.07 9.68
N SER A 484 -33.01 33.80 9.84
CA SER A 484 -32.47 33.34 11.12
C SER A 484 -31.02 33.81 11.21
N ASN A 485 -30.70 34.60 12.24
CA ASN A 485 -29.31 34.96 12.56
C ASN A 485 -28.50 33.79 13.14
N GLU A 486 -29.12 32.65 13.30
CA GLU A 486 -28.52 31.44 13.86
C GLU A 486 -27.74 30.66 12.80
N SER A 487 -26.57 30.17 13.18
CA SER A 487 -25.68 29.43 12.29
C SER A 487 -24.82 28.41 13.05
N ILE A 488 -24.54 27.30 12.44
CA ILE A 488 -23.50 26.35 12.90
C ILE A 488 -22.16 26.85 12.37
N LYS A 489 -21.18 27.00 13.25
CA LYS A 489 -19.80 27.31 12.89
C LYS A 489 -18.98 26.05 13.04
N ILE A 490 -18.16 25.75 12.04
CA ILE A 490 -17.20 24.66 12.05
C ILE A 490 -15.86 25.31 11.70
N SER A 491 -14.85 25.13 12.56
CA SER A 491 -13.53 25.73 12.36
C SER A 491 -12.46 24.66 12.29
N GLY A 492 -11.36 24.93 11.56
CA GLY A 492 -10.22 24.05 11.47
C GLY A 492 -10.48 22.75 10.70
N CYS A 493 -11.41 22.76 9.74
CA CYS A 493 -11.70 21.56 8.94
C CYS A 493 -10.46 21.12 8.15
N SER A 494 -9.86 20.04 8.57
CA SER A 494 -8.69 19.43 7.94
C SER A 494 -8.95 17.95 7.69
N GLY A 495 -8.40 17.42 6.64
CA GLY A 495 -8.56 16.02 6.25
C GLY A 495 -8.54 15.90 4.73
N ASN A 496 -7.86 14.89 4.19
CA ASN A 496 -7.64 14.73 2.76
C ASN A 496 -7.15 16.04 2.11
N ASN A 497 -7.97 16.66 1.25
CA ASN A 497 -7.62 17.89 0.52
C ASN A 497 -8.06 19.19 1.22
N LEU A 498 -8.67 19.12 2.39
CA LEU A 498 -9.07 20.30 3.15
C LEU A 498 -7.86 20.94 3.84
N LYS A 499 -7.76 22.26 3.74
CA LYS A 499 -6.63 23.06 4.25
C LYS A 499 -7.12 24.03 5.30
N ASP A 500 -7.44 23.52 6.51
CA ASP A 500 -7.84 24.33 7.65
C ASP A 500 -8.99 25.30 7.30
N VAL A 501 -10.10 24.73 6.83
CA VAL A 501 -11.23 25.50 6.29
C VAL A 501 -12.23 25.82 7.40
N ASP A 502 -12.55 27.10 7.56
CA ASP A 502 -13.65 27.57 8.41
C ASP A 502 -14.94 27.67 7.62
N LEU A 503 -16.04 27.23 8.22
CA LEU A 503 -17.36 27.22 7.59
C LEU A 503 -18.44 27.76 8.53
N LYS A 504 -19.37 28.57 7.97
CA LYS A 504 -20.56 29.05 8.65
C LYS A 504 -21.80 28.59 7.90
N LEU A 505 -22.60 27.74 8.51
CA LEU A 505 -23.82 27.18 7.95
C LEU A 505 -25.04 27.87 8.54
N PRO A 506 -25.78 28.73 7.80
CA PRO A 506 -26.98 29.37 8.31
C PRO A 506 -28.09 28.32 8.52
N LEU A 507 -28.78 28.39 9.67
CA LEU A 507 -29.86 27.47 9.98
C LEU A 507 -31.16 27.79 9.19
N GLY A 508 -31.97 26.74 8.98
CA GLY A 508 -33.25 26.86 8.28
C GLY A 508 -33.15 27.15 6.78
N LYS A 509 -31.99 26.93 6.16
CA LYS A 509 -31.74 27.17 4.72
C LYS A 509 -31.26 25.91 4.02
N LEU A 510 -31.58 25.77 2.73
CA LEU A 510 -30.96 24.78 1.87
C LEU A 510 -29.56 25.28 1.48
N ILE A 511 -28.55 24.52 1.90
CA ILE A 511 -27.14 24.85 1.66
C ILE A 511 -26.56 23.87 0.65
N CYS A 512 -25.96 24.39 -0.42
CA CYS A 512 -25.31 23.58 -1.44
C CYS A 512 -23.79 23.74 -1.34
N VAL A 513 -23.07 22.60 -1.16
CA VAL A 513 -21.60 22.55 -1.19
C VAL A 513 -21.18 22.14 -2.58
N THR A 514 -20.53 23.06 -3.32
CA THR A 514 -20.12 22.85 -4.72
C THR A 514 -18.59 22.93 -4.88
N GLY A 515 -18.09 22.47 -6.02
CA GLY A 515 -16.66 22.54 -6.38
C GLY A 515 -16.26 21.41 -7.31
N VAL A 516 -15.05 21.47 -7.85
CA VAL A 516 -14.50 20.45 -8.76
C VAL A 516 -14.33 19.08 -8.08
N SER A 517 -14.25 18.01 -8.87
CA SER A 517 -13.96 16.66 -8.35
C SER A 517 -12.66 16.66 -7.56
N GLY A 518 -12.64 15.95 -6.41
CA GLY A 518 -11.46 15.92 -5.52
C GLY A 518 -11.21 17.16 -4.66
N SER A 519 -12.08 18.18 -4.67
CA SER A 519 -11.90 19.41 -3.88
C SER A 519 -12.17 19.27 -2.38
N GLY A 520 -12.58 18.08 -1.89
CA GLY A 520 -12.85 17.86 -0.46
C GLY A 520 -14.30 18.01 -0.03
N LYS A 521 -15.27 18.16 -0.96
CA LYS A 521 -16.71 18.30 -0.63
C LYS A 521 -17.23 17.17 0.25
N SER A 522 -16.97 15.92 -0.12
CA SER A 522 -17.39 14.75 0.65
C SER A 522 -16.67 14.64 1.98
N THR A 523 -15.39 15.01 2.04
CA THR A 523 -14.62 15.08 3.29
C THR A 523 -15.27 16.06 4.25
N LEU A 524 -15.63 17.26 3.77
CA LEU A 524 -16.30 18.27 4.58
C LEU A 524 -17.64 17.77 5.13
N SER A 525 -18.49 17.16 4.28
CA SER A 525 -19.82 16.72 4.67
C SER A 525 -19.81 15.47 5.57
N LEU A 526 -18.96 14.47 5.26
CA LEU A 526 -18.95 13.19 5.97
C LEU A 526 -18.15 13.25 7.27
N ILE A 527 -16.99 13.87 7.27
CA ILE A 527 -16.09 13.88 8.42
C ILE A 527 -16.45 15.01 9.41
N HIS A 528 -16.68 16.22 8.90
CA HIS A 528 -16.82 17.40 9.76
C HIS A 528 -18.27 17.78 10.06
N ILE A 529 -19.23 17.44 9.19
CA ILE A 529 -20.66 17.79 9.38
C ILE A 529 -21.44 16.61 9.93
N SER A 530 -21.28 15.39 9.34
CA SER A 530 -22.05 14.20 9.73
C SER A 530 -21.48 13.50 10.97
N GLU A 531 -20.15 13.49 11.10
CA GLU A 531 -19.43 12.94 12.24
C GLU A 531 -18.55 14.02 12.86
N PRO A 532 -19.14 15.02 13.51
CA PRO A 532 -18.35 16.04 14.17
C PRO A 532 -17.47 15.37 15.20
N THR A 533 -16.16 15.54 15.08
CA THR A 533 -15.24 15.24 16.18
C THR A 533 -15.76 16.00 17.39
N ARG A 534 -15.96 15.28 18.53
CA ARG A 534 -16.32 15.95 19.79
C ARG A 534 -15.34 17.10 19.99
N PRO A 535 -15.80 18.27 20.41
CA PRO A 535 -14.87 19.32 20.81
C PRO A 535 -13.90 18.73 21.82
N LEU A 536 -12.64 18.89 21.57
CA LEU A 536 -11.62 18.74 22.60
C LEU A 536 -11.75 20.01 23.45
N ASP A 537 -12.60 19.95 24.47
CA ASP A 537 -12.64 20.98 25.50
C ASP A 537 -11.42 20.86 26.41
#